data_cf9bd04912a751d9ddbca631c989feb5
#
_entry.id   cf9bd04912a751d9ddbca631c989feb5
#
_cell.length_a   1.000
_cell.length_b   1.000
_cell.length_c   1.000
_cell.angle_alpha   90.00
_cell.angle_beta   90.00
_cell.angle_gamma   90.00
#
_symmetry.space_group_name_H-M   'P 1'
#
loop_
_entity.id
_entity.type
_entity.pdbx_description
1 polymer ?
#
loop_
_entity_poly.entity_id
_entity_poly.type
_entity_poly.pdbx_seq_one_letter_code
_entity_poly.pdbx_strand_id
1 'polypeptide(L)'
;MAPSTQKALLLDAKFGNFAVDTISVPKPGPGDILVKVKAVALNPADWKAHKGLVAVTYPAILGADVAGDVEELGEGVTDFKKGDRV
;
A
#
# COMPACT_ATOMS: atom_id res chain seq x y z
N MET A 1 2.77 17.35 -3.25
CA MET A 1 2.17 16.56 -4.33
C MET A 1 2.87 15.21 -4.41
N ALA A 2 2.10 14.16 -4.49
CA ALA A 2 2.67 12.82 -4.62
C ALA A 2 3.34 12.62 -5.98
N PRO A 3 4.41 11.84 -6.07
CA PRO A 3 4.99 11.47 -7.37
C PRO A 3 4.00 10.61 -8.16
N SER A 4 4.20 10.53 -9.47
CA SER A 4 3.33 9.71 -10.35
C SER A 4 3.65 8.22 -10.26
N THR A 5 4.87 7.87 -9.89
CA THR A 5 5.32 6.49 -9.79
C THR A 5 6.03 6.24 -8.47
N GLN A 6 6.10 4.97 -8.08
CA GLN A 6 6.79 4.51 -6.89
C GLN A 6 7.39 3.13 -7.12
N LYS A 7 8.35 2.77 -6.28
CA LYS A 7 8.83 1.39 -6.22
C LYS A 7 8.02 0.60 -5.22
N ALA A 8 7.71 -0.63 -5.57
CA ALA A 8 6.97 -1.55 -4.71
C ALA A 8 7.55 -2.95 -4.79
N LEU A 9 7.44 -3.68 -3.68
CA LEU A 9 7.79 -5.09 -3.64
C LEU A 9 6.55 -5.89 -4.06
N LEU A 10 6.64 -6.53 -5.22
CA LEU A 10 5.53 -7.29 -5.80
C LEU A 10 5.75 -8.79 -5.65
N LEU A 11 4.69 -9.49 -5.28
CA LEU A 11 4.62 -10.94 -5.34
C LEU A 11 3.88 -11.32 -6.62
N ASP A 12 4.53 -12.07 -7.52
CA ASP A 12 4.01 -12.34 -8.85
C ASP A 12 2.90 -13.39 -8.87
N ALA A 13 2.96 -14.38 -7.98
CA ALA A 13 2.01 -15.48 -7.92
C ALA A 13 2.07 -16.17 -6.56
N LYS A 14 1.10 -17.03 -6.30
CA LYS A 14 1.11 -17.96 -5.16
C LYS A 14 2.41 -18.78 -5.19
N PHE A 15 3.13 -18.84 -4.09
CA PHE A 15 4.47 -19.42 -3.99
C PHE A 15 5.48 -18.81 -4.95
N GLY A 16 5.19 -17.64 -5.49
CA GLY A 16 6.01 -16.99 -6.47
C GLY A 16 7.18 -16.22 -5.89
N ASN A 17 7.76 -15.39 -6.73
CA ASN A 17 8.92 -14.60 -6.40
C ASN A 17 8.52 -13.17 -6.05
N PHE A 18 9.28 -12.57 -5.13
CA PHE A 18 9.18 -11.14 -4.85
C PHE A 18 10.17 -10.39 -5.73
N ALA A 19 9.74 -9.26 -6.24
CA ALA A 19 10.61 -8.35 -7.00
C ALA A 19 10.21 -6.92 -6.72
N VAL A 20 11.22 -6.03 -6.68
CA VAL A 20 10.97 -4.59 -6.62
C VAL A 20 10.74 -4.08 -8.03
N ASP A 21 9.62 -3.42 -8.25
CA ASP A 21 9.28 -2.86 -9.56
C ASP A 21 8.71 -1.47 -9.40
N THR A 22 8.63 -0.74 -10.49
CA THR A 22 8.02 0.59 -10.53
C THR A 22 6.55 0.47 -10.89
N ILE A 23 5.70 1.03 -10.07
CA ILE A 23 4.25 1.04 -10.29
C ILE A 23 3.71 2.46 -10.20
N SER A 24 2.50 2.67 -10.71
CA SER A 24 1.82 3.95 -10.55
C SER A 24 1.44 4.18 -9.10
N VAL A 25 1.54 5.42 -8.65
CA VAL A 25 1.00 5.83 -7.34
C VAL A 25 -0.51 5.97 -7.50
N PRO A 26 -1.32 5.30 -6.67
CA PRO A 26 -2.77 5.43 -6.75
C PRO A 26 -3.21 6.83 -6.35
N LYS A 27 -4.37 7.25 -6.85
CA LYS A 27 -5.02 8.49 -6.41
C LYS A 27 -6.07 8.15 -5.37
N PRO A 28 -6.20 8.94 -4.29
CA PRO A 28 -7.24 8.69 -3.30
C PRO A 28 -8.62 8.93 -3.92
N GLY A 29 -9.51 7.95 -3.77
CA GLY A 29 -10.90 8.10 -4.13
C GLY A 29 -11.68 8.91 -3.10
N PRO A 30 -12.99 9.15 -3.33
CA PRO A 30 -13.82 9.85 -2.34
C PRO A 30 -13.77 9.13 -0.98
N GLY A 31 -13.53 9.88 0.08
CA GLY A 31 -13.41 9.33 1.44
C GLY A 31 -12.07 8.70 1.78
N ASP A 32 -11.16 8.59 0.82
CA ASP A 32 -9.83 7.97 1.01
C ASP A 32 -8.75 9.00 1.27
N ILE A 33 -7.66 8.56 1.87
CA ILE A 33 -6.43 9.33 1.98
C ILE A 33 -5.29 8.58 1.32
N LEU A 34 -4.34 9.31 0.76
CA LEU A 34 -3.08 8.74 0.26
C LEU A 34 -2.03 8.94 1.33
N VAL A 35 -1.41 7.85 1.76
CA VAL A 35 -0.39 7.85 2.82
C VAL A 35 0.98 7.61 2.20
N LYS A 36 1.93 8.50 2.51
CA LYS A 36 3.33 8.24 2.24
C LYS A 36 3.86 7.32 3.33
N VAL A 37 4.04 6.05 3.00
CA VAL A 37 4.40 5.01 3.96
C VAL A 37 5.81 5.23 4.49
N LYS A 38 5.96 5.23 5.80
CA LYS A 38 7.25 5.31 6.50
C LYS A 38 7.63 3.98 7.13
N ALA A 39 6.66 3.18 7.52
CA ALA A 39 6.88 1.88 8.13
C ALA A 39 5.71 0.96 7.81
N VAL A 40 6.00 -0.32 7.67
CA VAL A 40 5.00 -1.36 7.48
C VAL A 40 5.33 -2.52 8.41
N ALA A 41 4.30 -3.07 9.07
CA ALA A 41 4.48 -4.20 9.96
C ALA A 41 4.56 -5.50 9.17
N LEU A 42 5.34 -6.45 9.68
CA LEU A 42 5.36 -7.82 9.19
C LEU A 42 4.37 -8.64 10.00
N ASN A 43 3.43 -9.27 9.33
CA ASN A 43 2.37 -10.04 9.97
C ASN A 43 2.27 -11.44 9.37
N PRO A 44 1.71 -12.42 10.12
CA PRO A 44 1.48 -13.75 9.58
C PRO A 44 0.65 -13.78 8.30
N ALA A 45 -0.27 -12.84 8.09
CA ALA A 45 -1.04 -12.74 6.87
C ALA A 45 -0.16 -12.59 5.62
N ASP A 46 1.03 -12.01 5.75
CA ASP A 46 1.93 -11.77 4.63
C ASP A 46 2.49 -13.08 4.06
N TRP A 47 3.01 -13.97 4.93
CA TRP A 47 3.49 -15.26 4.44
C TRP A 47 2.32 -16.20 4.09
N LYS A 48 1.17 -16.05 4.74
CA LYS A 48 -0.02 -16.82 4.38
C LYS A 48 -0.51 -16.43 3.00
N ALA A 49 -0.47 -15.15 2.63
CA ALA A 49 -0.79 -14.71 1.28
C ALA A 49 0.18 -15.30 0.25
N HIS A 50 1.47 -15.34 0.56
CA HIS A 50 2.48 -15.98 -0.30
C HIS A 50 2.14 -17.45 -0.56
N LYS A 51 1.67 -18.16 0.45
CA LYS A 51 1.29 -19.58 0.33
C LYS A 51 -0.13 -19.81 -0.20
N GLY A 52 -0.84 -18.75 -0.54
CA GLY A 52 -2.21 -18.84 -1.04
C GLY A 52 -3.25 -19.17 0.01
N LEU A 53 -2.93 -19.02 1.29
CA LEU A 53 -3.87 -19.29 2.40
C LEU A 53 -4.81 -18.10 2.66
N VAL A 54 -4.50 -16.95 2.08
CA VAL A 54 -5.31 -15.74 2.11
C VAL A 54 -5.57 -15.33 0.67
N ALA A 55 -6.79 -15.00 0.34
CA ALA A 55 -7.16 -14.61 -1.02
C ALA A 55 -6.58 -13.22 -1.34
N VAL A 56 -5.77 -13.16 -2.39
CA VAL A 56 -5.21 -11.92 -2.94
C VAL A 56 -5.20 -11.99 -4.46
N THR A 57 -5.20 -10.81 -5.10
CA THR A 57 -5.05 -10.72 -6.55
C THR A 57 -3.58 -10.51 -6.89
N TYR A 58 -3.03 -11.31 -7.78
CA TYR A 58 -1.64 -11.20 -8.20
C TYR A 58 -1.53 -10.35 -9.48
N PRO A 59 -0.42 -9.61 -9.68
CA PRO A 59 0.66 -9.39 -8.72
C PRO A 59 0.16 -8.63 -7.48
N ALA A 60 0.67 -9.01 -6.31
CA ALA A 60 0.19 -8.47 -5.05
C ALA A 60 1.28 -7.67 -4.32
N ILE A 61 0.87 -6.60 -3.67
CA ILE A 61 1.67 -5.90 -2.68
C ILE A 61 1.15 -6.35 -1.32
N LEU A 62 2.02 -6.96 -0.53
CA LEU A 62 1.64 -7.48 0.78
C LEU A 62 1.84 -6.42 1.85
N GLY A 63 1.30 -6.69 3.02
CA GLY A 63 1.29 -5.78 4.14
C GLY A 63 -0.09 -5.18 4.37
N ALA A 64 -0.48 -5.04 5.63
CA ALA A 64 -1.80 -4.54 6.00
C ALA A 64 -1.72 -3.38 6.98
N ASP A 65 -0.70 -3.36 7.82
CA ASP A 65 -0.54 -2.34 8.86
C ASP A 65 0.60 -1.41 8.49
N VAL A 66 0.30 -0.13 8.34
CA VAL A 66 1.28 0.86 7.92
C VAL A 66 1.24 2.07 8.83
N ALA A 67 2.34 2.80 8.87
CA ALA A 67 2.43 4.13 9.47
C ALA A 67 3.10 5.07 8.48
N GLY A 68 2.66 6.30 8.45
CA GLY A 68 3.22 7.28 7.53
C GLY A 68 2.60 8.65 7.66
N ASP A 69 2.77 9.46 6.65
CA ASP A 69 2.25 10.82 6.60
C ASP A 69 1.17 10.94 5.52
N VAL A 70 0.12 11.68 5.83
CA VAL A 70 -0.92 11.97 4.84
C VAL A 70 -0.33 12.83 3.73
N GLU A 71 -0.36 12.32 2.50
CA GLU A 71 0.19 12.98 1.31
C GLU A 71 -0.88 13.73 0.54
N GLU A 72 -2.04 13.11 0.35
CA GLU A 72 -3.19 13.69 -0.35
C GLU A 72 -4.49 13.25 0.32
N LEU A 73 -5.52 14.08 0.15
CA LEU A 73 -6.87 13.79 0.64
C LEU A 73 -7.79 13.55 -0.55
N GLY A 74 -8.62 12.53 -0.45
CA GLY A 74 -9.73 12.32 -1.38
C GLY A 74 -10.87 13.29 -1.12
N GLU A 75 -11.83 13.32 -2.05
CA GLU A 75 -12.98 14.20 -1.95
C GLU A 75 -13.78 13.90 -0.66
N GLY A 76 -14.18 14.94 0.04
CA GLY A 76 -15.01 14.83 1.24
C GLY A 76 -14.26 14.50 2.52
N VAL A 77 -12.96 14.29 2.47
CA VAL A 77 -12.18 14.01 3.68
C VAL A 77 -11.95 15.31 4.47
N THR A 78 -12.44 15.34 5.70
CA THR A 78 -12.31 16.49 6.61
C THR A 78 -11.60 16.16 7.93
N ASP A 79 -11.43 14.86 8.23
CA ASP A 79 -10.86 14.38 9.49
C ASP A 79 -9.34 14.40 9.51
N PHE A 80 -8.72 14.54 8.36
CA PHE A 80 -7.27 14.52 8.19
C PHE A 80 -6.80 15.74 7.44
N LYS A 81 -5.54 16.07 7.62
CA LYS A 81 -4.85 17.12 6.87
C LYS A 81 -3.58 16.57 6.27
N LYS A 82 -3.17 17.13 5.12
CA LYS A 82 -1.87 16.81 4.54
C LYS A 82 -0.77 17.07 5.57
N GLY A 83 0.11 16.08 5.71
CA GLY A 83 1.20 16.12 6.68
C GLY A 83 0.88 15.46 8.01
N ASP A 84 -0.38 15.08 8.27
CA ASP A 84 -0.73 14.37 9.51
C ASP A 84 -0.01 13.02 9.55
N ARG A 85 0.44 12.66 10.75
CA ARG A 85 1.01 11.33 10.99
C ARG A 85 -0.11 10.35 11.32
N VAL A 86 -0.12 9.24 10.65
CA VAL A 86 -1.13 8.20 10.83
C VAL A 86 -0.48 6.83 11.03
#